data_27c26e4ef80f52441d2f839f5ebcb9a8
#
_entry.id   27c26e4ef80f52441d2f839f5ebcb9a8
#
_cell.length_a   1.000
_cell.length_b   1.000
_cell.length_c   1.000
_cell.angle_alpha   90.00
_cell.angle_beta   90.00
_cell.angle_gamma   90.00
#
_symmetry.space_group_name_H-M   'P 1'
#
loop_
_entity.id
_entity.type
_entity.pdbx_description
1 polymer ?
#
loop_
_entity_poly.entity_id
_entity_poly.type
_entity_poly.pdbx_seq_one_letter_code
_entity_poly.pdbx_strand_id
1 'polypeptide(L)'
;MDNIHIAGTGIWHPEELITNDEIVESYNSYVDNFNLKNADEINDGNMVAMEHSSASFIEKASGIKTRYVIDKKNILDIDKMMPQVDHEDESKLSIHAVVGIKAAKKAMKQANVSASDIDGVILGTSHAARNYPSVAIEIQNELGIDGYAYDMLVGCSSTTFAINNAYSDIASGLANTVLVINPEISTPFVNYTRRDIHFIFGDGCVATVVSKNNSSEHSHKVIDRKLVTKFSNNIRSDWSYLVRAADNSKTYEDLLFYQNGNSVFKEVCPMVAEFISTQLKDNGIEPSEIKKFWLHQANARMINLIVAKIIGTDQFDTSLAPMPIEKFGNLASAGSMFAFNIHNDLKKGEKGLICSFGAGYSVCSIIVEKV
;
A
#
# COMPACT_ATOMS: atom_id res chain seq x y z
N MET A 1 -18.88 -17.41 -16.63
CA MET A 1 -18.06 -16.58 -15.73
C MET A 1 -17.79 -17.39 -14.48
N ASP A 2 -16.55 -17.44 -14.06
CA ASP A 2 -16.19 -18.17 -12.84
C ASP A 2 -16.83 -17.50 -11.62
N ASN A 3 -17.30 -18.34 -10.68
CA ASN A 3 -17.92 -17.86 -9.45
C ASN A 3 -16.80 -17.69 -8.37
N ILE A 4 -15.98 -16.65 -8.51
CA ILE A 4 -14.84 -16.36 -7.63
C ILE A 4 -15.10 -15.06 -6.88
N HIS A 5 -14.80 -15.09 -5.59
CA HIS A 5 -15.16 -14.04 -4.65
C HIS A 5 -13.97 -13.57 -3.84
N ILE A 6 -13.97 -12.30 -3.46
CA ILE A 6 -13.29 -11.82 -2.26
C ILE A 6 -14.20 -12.22 -1.10
N ALA A 7 -13.87 -13.30 -0.39
CA ALA A 7 -14.72 -13.92 0.63
C ALA A 7 -14.57 -13.28 2.00
N GLY A 8 -13.40 -12.69 2.30
CA GLY A 8 -13.14 -12.02 3.56
C GLY A 8 -11.84 -11.24 3.53
N THR A 9 -11.74 -10.23 4.40
CA THR A 9 -10.54 -9.39 4.56
C THR A 9 -10.22 -9.19 6.03
N GLY A 10 -8.96 -8.90 6.34
CA GLY A 10 -8.53 -8.55 7.68
C GLY A 10 -7.38 -7.56 7.63
N ILE A 11 -7.40 -6.59 8.53
CA ILE A 11 -6.35 -5.58 8.61
C ILE A 11 -5.62 -5.62 9.95
N TRP A 12 -4.36 -5.21 9.91
CA TRP A 12 -3.54 -4.93 11.07
C TRP A 12 -2.80 -3.60 10.86
N HIS A 13 -2.59 -2.85 11.90
CA HIS A 13 -1.69 -1.70 11.98
C HIS A 13 -1.02 -1.67 13.34
N PRO A 14 0.13 -0.99 13.49
CA PRO A 14 0.75 -0.74 14.79
C PRO A 14 -0.19 0.02 15.75
N GLU A 15 0.19 0.05 17.03
CA GLU A 15 -0.53 0.84 18.04
C GLU A 15 -0.02 2.29 18.10
N GLU A 16 1.24 2.51 17.77
CA GLU A 16 1.87 3.83 17.82
C GLU A 16 1.41 4.73 16.68
N LEU A 17 1.01 5.94 17.03
CA LEU A 17 0.51 6.97 16.11
C LEU A 17 1.42 8.19 16.15
N ILE A 18 1.79 8.72 14.99
CA ILE A 18 2.45 10.02 14.84
C ILE A 18 1.47 10.99 14.20
N THR A 19 1.31 12.17 14.82
CA THR A 19 0.56 13.31 14.26
C THR A 19 1.44 14.16 13.35
N ASN A 20 0.79 15.05 12.57
CA ASN A 20 1.56 16.01 11.77
C ASN A 20 2.37 16.98 12.63
N ASP A 21 1.86 17.38 13.79
CA ASP A 21 2.56 18.31 14.67
C ASP A 21 3.83 17.65 15.23
N GLU A 22 3.76 16.39 15.68
CA GLU A 22 4.92 15.68 16.23
C GLU A 22 6.03 15.47 15.18
N ILE A 23 5.67 15.07 13.95
CA ILE A 23 6.69 14.82 12.91
C ILE A 23 7.28 16.14 12.38
N VAL A 24 6.50 17.21 12.38
CA VAL A 24 6.97 18.56 12.02
C VAL A 24 7.91 19.11 13.08
N GLU A 25 7.60 18.92 14.37
CA GLU A 25 8.50 19.34 15.47
C GLU A 25 9.85 18.65 15.35
N SER A 26 9.88 17.32 15.17
CA SER A 26 11.11 16.57 14.97
C SER A 26 11.88 17.04 13.72
N TYR A 27 11.20 17.14 12.58
CA TYR A 27 11.82 17.58 11.33
C TYR A 27 12.40 19.01 11.45
N ASN A 28 11.66 19.97 12.01
CA ASN A 28 12.11 21.34 12.13
C ASN A 28 13.30 21.47 13.10
N SER A 29 13.31 20.68 14.18
CA SER A 29 14.46 20.60 15.09
C SER A 29 15.73 20.08 14.38
N TYR A 30 15.58 19.08 13.49
CA TYR A 30 16.65 18.62 12.63
C TYR A 30 17.13 19.73 11.67
N VAL A 31 16.20 20.45 11.03
CA VAL A 31 16.51 21.58 10.12
C VAL A 31 17.29 22.67 10.83
N ASP A 32 16.89 23.05 12.04
CA ASP A 32 17.58 24.06 12.83
C ASP A 32 19.02 23.63 13.17
N ASN A 33 19.20 22.40 13.60
CA ASN A 33 20.53 21.83 13.88
C ASN A 33 21.39 21.75 12.60
N PHE A 34 20.82 21.34 11.48
CA PHE A 34 21.51 21.28 10.18
C PHE A 34 21.97 22.67 9.73
N ASN A 35 21.07 23.66 9.76
CA ASN A 35 21.37 25.01 9.33
C ASN A 35 22.43 25.71 10.25
N LEU A 36 22.31 25.47 11.56
CA LEU A 36 23.31 25.98 12.52
C LEU A 36 24.69 25.35 12.28
N LYS A 37 24.75 24.04 12.10
CA LYS A 37 26.02 23.32 11.87
C LYS A 37 26.69 23.72 10.57
N ASN A 38 25.96 24.10 9.55
CA ASN A 38 26.47 24.47 8.23
C ASN A 38 26.35 25.97 7.95
N ALA A 39 26.28 26.80 9.01
CA ALA A 39 26.04 28.23 8.87
C ALA A 39 27.08 28.97 8.01
N ASP A 40 28.35 28.60 8.09
CA ASP A 40 29.42 29.23 7.31
C ASP A 40 29.23 28.91 5.80
N GLU A 41 29.01 27.67 5.44
CA GLU A 41 28.78 27.24 4.03
C GLU A 41 27.51 27.84 3.45
N ILE A 42 26.46 28.02 4.28
CA ILE A 42 25.22 28.67 3.88
C ILE A 42 25.42 30.16 3.66
N ASN A 43 26.15 30.85 4.57
CA ASN A 43 26.44 32.28 4.45
C ASN A 43 27.33 32.58 3.26
N ASP A 44 28.27 31.70 2.93
CA ASP A 44 29.15 31.80 1.77
C ASP A 44 28.46 31.45 0.44
N GLY A 45 27.19 30.98 0.47
CA GLY A 45 26.41 30.59 -0.70
C GLY A 45 26.82 29.24 -1.31
N ASN A 46 27.63 28.45 -0.63
CA ASN A 46 28.07 27.13 -1.07
C ASN A 46 27.07 26.05 -0.76
N MET A 47 26.13 26.29 0.18
CA MET A 47 25.07 25.39 0.58
C MET A 47 23.74 26.13 0.70
N VAL A 48 22.65 25.47 0.34
CA VAL A 48 21.29 25.99 0.50
C VAL A 48 20.76 25.61 1.88
N ALA A 49 20.26 26.57 2.64
CA ALA A 49 19.61 26.32 3.91
C ALA A 49 18.38 25.41 3.73
N MET A 50 18.17 24.49 4.64
CA MET A 50 16.96 23.68 4.68
C MET A 50 15.78 24.51 5.16
N GLU A 51 14.59 24.22 4.60
CA GLU A 51 13.34 24.89 4.95
C GLU A 51 12.54 24.09 5.97
N HIS A 52 11.90 24.77 6.90
CA HIS A 52 10.94 24.18 7.82
C HIS A 52 9.71 23.59 7.10
N SER A 53 9.10 22.59 7.71
CA SER A 53 7.82 22.02 7.34
C SER A 53 6.69 22.59 8.23
N SER A 54 5.42 22.23 7.91
CA SER A 54 4.27 22.55 8.75
C SER A 54 3.18 21.50 8.57
N ALA A 55 2.31 21.33 9.59
CA ALA A 55 1.15 20.45 9.50
C ALA A 55 0.22 20.84 8.34
N SER A 56 0.02 22.13 8.13
CA SER A 56 -0.79 22.65 7.01
C SER A 56 -0.18 22.35 5.63
N PHE A 57 1.16 22.35 5.51
CA PHE A 57 1.84 21.92 4.30
C PHE A 57 1.57 20.45 4.02
N ILE A 58 1.72 19.58 5.02
CA ILE A 58 1.50 18.13 4.91
C ILE A 58 0.06 17.83 4.48
N GLU A 59 -0.93 18.41 5.18
CA GLU A 59 -2.34 18.21 4.86
C GLU A 59 -2.68 18.71 3.45
N LYS A 60 -2.21 19.89 3.08
CA LYS A 60 -2.44 20.44 1.74
C LYS A 60 -1.76 19.62 0.65
N ALA A 61 -0.58 19.08 0.91
CA ALA A 61 0.18 18.30 -0.07
C ALA A 61 -0.37 16.89 -0.26
N SER A 62 -0.87 16.23 0.79
CA SER A 62 -1.18 14.81 0.79
C SER A 62 -2.58 14.43 1.28
N GLY A 63 -3.19 15.23 2.13
CA GLY A 63 -4.40 14.91 2.90
C GLY A 63 -4.11 14.13 4.20
N ILE A 64 -2.86 13.79 4.49
CA ILE A 64 -2.47 13.01 5.68
C ILE A 64 -2.54 13.88 6.93
N LYS A 65 -3.19 13.39 7.97
CA LYS A 65 -3.26 14.02 9.30
C LYS A 65 -2.44 13.27 10.34
N THR A 66 -2.46 11.94 10.24
CA THR A 66 -1.73 11.03 11.13
C THR A 66 -1.21 9.81 10.36
N ARG A 67 -0.31 9.04 10.96
CA ARG A 67 0.14 7.73 10.47
C ARG A 67 0.44 6.80 11.63
N TYR A 68 0.14 5.52 11.46
CA TYR A 68 0.56 4.47 12.37
C TYR A 68 1.92 3.95 11.97
N VAL A 69 2.81 3.75 12.93
CA VAL A 69 4.22 3.37 12.70
C VAL A 69 4.67 2.31 13.68
N ILE A 70 5.64 1.48 13.30
CA ILE A 70 6.18 0.42 14.15
C ILE A 70 7.10 0.93 15.26
N ASP A 71 7.69 2.12 15.11
CA ASP A 71 8.64 2.70 16.07
C ASP A 71 8.59 4.23 16.02
N LYS A 72 7.68 4.79 16.75
CA LYS A 72 7.51 6.24 16.87
C LYS A 72 8.73 6.92 17.50
N LYS A 73 9.29 6.29 18.54
CA LYS A 73 10.38 6.88 19.34
C LYS A 73 11.61 7.21 18.48
N ASN A 74 12.07 6.24 17.70
CA ASN A 74 13.29 6.43 16.91
C ASN A 74 13.03 7.24 15.63
N ILE A 75 11.82 7.23 15.07
CA ILE A 75 11.42 8.12 13.96
C ILE A 75 11.48 9.58 14.40
N LEU A 76 11.02 9.91 15.60
CA LEU A 76 10.99 11.29 16.10
C LEU A 76 12.30 11.74 16.77
N ASP A 77 13.23 10.85 17.03
CA ASP A 77 14.54 11.12 17.55
C ASP A 77 15.42 11.77 16.46
N ILE A 78 15.79 13.04 16.64
CA ILE A 78 16.52 13.83 15.62
C ILE A 78 17.94 13.31 15.32
N ASP A 79 18.50 12.48 16.20
CA ASP A 79 19.81 11.85 16.00
C ASP A 79 19.71 10.54 15.21
N LYS A 80 18.51 9.98 15.05
CA LYS A 80 18.24 8.72 14.36
C LYS A 80 17.40 8.90 13.11
N MET A 81 16.22 9.52 13.25
CA MET A 81 15.24 9.76 12.18
C MET A 81 14.98 8.50 11.32
N MET A 82 14.88 7.35 11.98
CA MET A 82 14.71 6.06 11.35
C MET A 82 14.13 5.06 12.36
N PRO A 83 13.11 4.28 12.02
CA PRO A 83 12.61 3.22 12.90
C PRO A 83 13.65 2.11 13.06
N GLN A 84 13.65 1.48 14.22
CA GLN A 84 14.42 0.26 14.47
C GLN A 84 13.46 -0.94 14.44
N VAL A 85 13.81 -1.94 13.65
CA VAL A 85 13.14 -3.23 13.62
C VAL A 85 14.11 -4.27 14.18
N ASP A 86 13.73 -4.91 15.28
CA ASP A 86 14.55 -5.96 15.88
C ASP A 86 14.67 -7.16 14.93
N HIS A 87 15.89 -7.49 14.56
CA HIS A 87 16.27 -8.69 13.83
C HIS A 87 17.30 -9.53 14.59
N GLU A 88 17.27 -9.46 15.92
CA GLU A 88 18.32 -10.07 16.76
C GLU A 88 18.32 -11.61 16.75
N ASP A 89 17.24 -12.22 16.25
CA ASP A 89 17.10 -13.67 16.33
C ASP A 89 16.54 -14.24 15.01
N GLU A 90 17.43 -14.81 14.19
CA GLU A 90 17.08 -15.45 12.91
C GLU A 90 16.14 -16.67 13.06
N SER A 91 15.97 -17.20 14.28
CA SER A 91 15.01 -18.25 14.57
C SER A 91 13.57 -17.76 14.71
N LYS A 92 13.37 -16.45 14.82
CA LYS A 92 12.04 -15.81 14.89
C LYS A 92 11.49 -15.52 13.51
N LEU A 93 10.16 -15.44 13.45
CA LEU A 93 9.45 -15.01 12.25
C LEU A 93 9.84 -13.57 11.88
N SER A 94 9.93 -13.30 10.57
CA SER A 94 10.11 -11.94 10.09
C SER A 94 8.95 -11.03 10.54
N ILE A 95 9.20 -9.72 10.66
CA ILE A 95 8.15 -8.74 11.01
C ILE A 95 6.96 -8.82 10.05
N HIS A 96 7.21 -9.01 8.75
CA HIS A 96 6.16 -9.20 7.75
C HIS A 96 5.32 -10.44 8.02
N ALA A 97 5.93 -11.55 8.44
CA ALA A 97 5.18 -12.76 8.81
C ALA A 97 4.34 -12.54 10.07
N VAL A 98 4.92 -11.91 11.11
CA VAL A 98 4.19 -11.62 12.36
C VAL A 98 2.94 -10.79 12.10
N VAL A 99 3.05 -9.70 11.36
CA VAL A 99 1.89 -8.83 11.08
C VAL A 99 0.94 -9.46 10.06
N GLY A 100 1.49 -10.21 9.09
CA GLY A 100 0.73 -10.97 8.11
C GLY A 100 -0.19 -12.00 8.75
N ILE A 101 0.30 -12.78 9.71
CA ILE A 101 -0.48 -13.76 10.46
C ILE A 101 -1.63 -13.10 11.24
N LYS A 102 -1.38 -11.93 11.83
CA LYS A 102 -2.44 -11.18 12.54
C LYS A 102 -3.57 -10.75 11.61
N ALA A 103 -3.25 -10.25 10.42
CA ALA A 103 -4.23 -9.86 9.41
C ALA A 103 -4.92 -11.10 8.80
N ALA A 104 -4.16 -12.16 8.50
CA ALA A 104 -4.65 -13.42 7.94
C ALA A 104 -5.72 -14.09 8.82
N LYS A 105 -5.48 -14.21 10.13
CA LYS A 105 -6.45 -14.77 11.08
C LYS A 105 -7.79 -14.02 11.07
N LYS A 106 -7.77 -12.69 10.89
CA LYS A 106 -8.99 -11.89 10.77
C LYS A 106 -9.70 -12.14 9.44
N ALA A 107 -8.95 -12.20 8.32
CA ALA A 107 -9.49 -12.48 7.00
C ALA A 107 -10.12 -13.87 6.92
N MET A 108 -9.44 -14.89 7.41
CA MET A 108 -9.92 -16.28 7.49
C MET A 108 -11.20 -16.38 8.31
N LYS A 109 -11.24 -15.71 9.49
CA LYS A 109 -12.44 -15.65 10.33
C LYS A 109 -13.61 -15.00 9.58
N GLN A 110 -13.38 -13.87 8.90
CA GLN A 110 -14.42 -13.17 8.14
C GLN A 110 -14.93 -14.00 6.95
N ALA A 111 -14.02 -14.73 6.29
CA ALA A 111 -14.36 -15.63 5.19
C ALA A 111 -15.00 -16.95 5.64
N ASN A 112 -15.01 -17.25 6.94
CA ASN A 112 -15.42 -18.52 7.52
C ASN A 112 -14.66 -19.72 6.93
N VAL A 113 -13.31 -19.60 6.86
CA VAL A 113 -12.40 -20.65 6.38
C VAL A 113 -11.34 -20.97 7.44
N SER A 114 -10.91 -22.24 7.46
CA SER A 114 -9.80 -22.77 8.27
C SER A 114 -8.52 -22.91 7.43
N ALA A 115 -7.41 -23.25 8.04
CA ALA A 115 -6.15 -23.50 7.33
C ALA A 115 -6.28 -24.65 6.31
N SER A 116 -7.05 -25.68 6.62
CA SER A 116 -7.28 -26.83 5.72
C SER A 116 -8.13 -26.51 4.48
N ASP A 117 -8.76 -25.34 4.44
CA ASP A 117 -9.55 -24.89 3.29
C ASP A 117 -8.72 -24.06 2.29
N ILE A 118 -7.47 -23.72 2.65
CA ILE A 118 -6.58 -22.83 1.88
C ILE A 118 -5.58 -23.68 1.11
N ASP A 119 -5.56 -23.53 -0.21
CA ASP A 119 -4.67 -24.27 -1.13
C ASP A 119 -3.38 -23.50 -1.45
N GLY A 120 -3.36 -22.18 -1.23
CA GLY A 120 -2.19 -21.35 -1.54
C GLY A 120 -2.11 -20.07 -0.72
N VAL A 121 -0.87 -19.59 -0.51
CA VAL A 121 -0.57 -18.31 0.14
C VAL A 121 0.26 -17.44 -0.80
N ILE A 122 -0.24 -16.26 -1.15
CA ILE A 122 0.48 -15.27 -1.97
C ILE A 122 0.74 -14.03 -1.13
N LEU A 123 2.00 -13.69 -0.95
CA LEU A 123 2.38 -12.44 -0.29
C LEU A 123 2.76 -11.41 -1.36
N GLY A 124 2.06 -10.28 -1.38
CA GLY A 124 2.37 -9.13 -2.21
C GLY A 124 2.82 -7.95 -1.35
N THR A 125 4.00 -7.40 -1.60
CA THR A 125 4.52 -6.27 -0.83
C THR A 125 5.35 -5.34 -1.70
N SER A 126 5.55 -4.11 -1.25
CA SER A 126 6.48 -3.17 -1.89
C SER A 126 7.93 -3.50 -1.57
N HIS A 127 8.19 -4.04 -0.37
CA HIS A 127 9.52 -4.41 0.11
C HIS A 127 9.44 -5.72 0.91
N ALA A 128 10.08 -6.77 0.42
CA ALA A 128 10.17 -8.04 1.15
C ALA A 128 11.20 -7.93 2.30
N ALA A 129 10.92 -8.59 3.42
CA ALA A 129 11.85 -8.67 4.55
C ALA A 129 13.16 -9.38 4.16
N ARG A 130 13.09 -10.31 3.20
CA ARG A 130 14.23 -11.04 2.63
C ARG A 130 13.89 -11.59 1.26
N ASN A 131 14.91 -11.97 0.48
CA ASN A 131 14.70 -12.56 -0.85
C ASN A 131 14.21 -14.00 -0.80
N TYR A 132 14.76 -14.80 0.11
CA TYR A 132 14.43 -16.22 0.31
C TYR A 132 14.88 -16.70 1.70
N PRO A 133 14.21 -17.72 2.28
CA PRO A 133 12.93 -18.26 1.82
C PRO A 133 11.85 -17.17 1.79
N SER A 134 10.79 -17.35 0.98
CA SER A 134 9.72 -16.36 0.91
C SER A 134 9.00 -16.22 2.25
N VAL A 135 8.55 -15.02 2.57
CA VAL A 135 7.78 -14.73 3.79
C VAL A 135 6.42 -15.44 3.77
N ALA A 136 5.85 -15.66 2.58
CA ALA A 136 4.63 -16.45 2.43
C ALA A 136 4.80 -17.88 2.97
N ILE A 137 5.99 -18.50 2.80
CA ILE A 137 6.29 -19.85 3.34
C ILE A 137 6.37 -19.81 4.88
N GLU A 138 6.93 -18.76 5.49
CA GLU A 138 6.89 -18.60 6.94
C GLU A 138 5.44 -18.56 7.47
N ILE A 139 4.59 -17.76 6.83
CA ILE A 139 3.19 -17.61 7.19
C ILE A 139 2.42 -18.92 6.99
N GLN A 140 2.65 -19.58 5.85
CA GLN A 140 2.06 -20.87 5.53
C GLN A 140 2.35 -21.91 6.63
N ASN A 141 3.63 -22.04 6.99
CA ASN A 141 4.07 -22.97 8.03
C ASN A 141 3.43 -22.68 9.40
N GLU A 142 3.42 -21.40 9.80
CA GLU A 142 2.88 -20.98 11.10
C GLU A 142 1.35 -21.13 11.19
N LEU A 143 0.65 -20.97 10.07
CA LEU A 143 -0.80 -21.18 10.01
C LEU A 143 -1.19 -22.64 9.83
N GLY A 144 -0.25 -23.54 9.52
CA GLY A 144 -0.51 -24.95 9.25
C GLY A 144 -1.29 -25.15 7.94
N ILE A 145 -0.98 -24.38 6.91
CA ILE A 145 -1.61 -24.47 5.58
C ILE A 145 -0.80 -25.43 4.73
N ASP A 146 -1.45 -26.44 4.15
CA ASP A 146 -0.88 -27.29 3.11
C ASP A 146 -1.11 -26.67 1.73
N GLY A 147 -0.11 -26.79 0.82
CA GLY A 147 -0.22 -26.26 -0.52
C GLY A 147 1.03 -25.47 -0.94
N TYR A 148 0.86 -24.44 -1.76
CA TYR A 148 1.96 -23.62 -2.25
C TYR A 148 2.01 -22.23 -1.61
N ALA A 149 3.22 -21.63 -1.56
CA ALA A 149 3.37 -20.25 -1.09
C ALA A 149 4.51 -19.55 -1.82
N TYR A 150 4.33 -18.27 -2.14
CA TYR A 150 5.37 -17.43 -2.75
C TYR A 150 5.14 -15.94 -2.51
N ASP A 151 6.23 -15.16 -2.66
CA ASP A 151 6.20 -13.70 -2.59
C ASP A 151 6.22 -13.08 -3.99
N MET A 152 5.62 -11.89 -4.14
CA MET A 152 5.68 -11.08 -5.34
C MET A 152 5.82 -9.58 -5.02
N LEU A 153 6.53 -8.87 -5.89
CA LEU A 153 6.86 -7.46 -5.74
C LEU A 153 6.40 -6.69 -6.99
N VAL A 154 5.37 -5.85 -6.85
CA VAL A 154 4.87 -4.95 -7.89
C VAL A 154 4.65 -3.54 -7.30
N GLY A 155 5.51 -3.14 -6.35
CA GLY A 155 5.38 -1.86 -5.65
C GLY A 155 3.98 -1.66 -5.07
N CYS A 156 3.43 -0.45 -5.20
CA CYS A 156 2.12 -0.12 -4.64
C CYS A 156 0.92 -0.88 -5.26
N SER A 157 1.14 -1.64 -6.34
CA SER A 157 0.09 -2.46 -6.96
C SER A 157 0.12 -3.93 -6.51
N SER A 158 1.06 -4.31 -5.64
CA SER A 158 1.26 -5.71 -5.24
C SER A 158 -0.01 -6.39 -4.74
N THR A 159 -0.86 -5.69 -3.98
CA THR A 159 -2.13 -6.24 -3.46
C THR A 159 -3.08 -6.69 -4.57
N THR A 160 -3.40 -5.80 -5.51
CA THR A 160 -4.36 -6.12 -6.57
C THR A 160 -3.79 -7.09 -7.59
N PHE A 161 -2.48 -7.06 -7.85
CA PHE A 161 -1.79 -8.07 -8.67
C PHE A 161 -1.81 -9.44 -7.99
N ALA A 162 -1.60 -9.52 -6.67
CA ALA A 162 -1.69 -10.78 -5.91
C ALA A 162 -3.12 -11.35 -5.89
N ILE A 163 -4.15 -10.50 -5.72
CA ILE A 163 -5.55 -10.90 -5.83
C ILE A 163 -5.86 -11.42 -7.25
N ASN A 164 -5.30 -10.76 -8.29
CA ASN A 164 -5.45 -11.24 -9.67
C ASN A 164 -4.79 -12.61 -9.87
N ASN A 165 -3.59 -12.86 -9.29
CA ASN A 165 -2.94 -14.16 -9.36
C ASN A 165 -3.77 -15.23 -8.64
N ALA A 166 -4.24 -14.94 -7.43
CA ALA A 166 -5.13 -15.83 -6.68
C ALA A 166 -6.39 -16.18 -7.48
N TYR A 167 -7.01 -15.19 -8.12
CA TYR A 167 -8.13 -15.45 -9.02
C TYR A 167 -7.74 -16.37 -10.18
N SER A 168 -6.58 -16.16 -10.80
CA SER A 168 -6.12 -16.95 -11.94
C SER A 168 -5.81 -18.39 -11.55
N ASP A 169 -5.19 -18.61 -10.38
CA ASP A 169 -4.94 -19.94 -9.82
C ASP A 169 -6.26 -20.70 -9.58
N ILE A 170 -7.28 -20.00 -9.08
CA ILE A 170 -8.59 -20.57 -8.84
C ILE A 170 -9.33 -20.83 -10.16
N ALA A 171 -9.28 -19.92 -11.11
CA ALA A 171 -9.94 -20.07 -12.41
C ALA A 171 -9.33 -21.20 -13.24
N SER A 172 -8.02 -21.44 -13.14
CA SER A 172 -7.33 -22.55 -13.79
C SER A 172 -7.59 -23.92 -13.14
N GLY A 173 -8.16 -23.93 -11.93
CA GLY A 173 -8.38 -25.15 -11.15
C GLY A 173 -7.19 -25.60 -10.32
N LEU A 174 -6.11 -24.78 -10.24
CA LEU A 174 -4.97 -25.07 -9.37
C LEU A 174 -5.35 -24.98 -7.88
N ALA A 175 -6.26 -24.07 -7.52
CA ALA A 175 -6.74 -23.84 -6.16
C ALA A 175 -8.26 -23.65 -6.12
N ASN A 176 -8.86 -23.76 -4.94
CA ASN A 176 -10.24 -23.36 -4.65
C ASN A 176 -10.28 -22.12 -3.76
N THR A 177 -9.30 -21.99 -2.87
CA THR A 177 -9.15 -20.87 -1.93
C THR A 177 -7.71 -20.48 -1.81
N VAL A 178 -7.41 -19.19 -1.96
CA VAL A 178 -6.07 -18.62 -1.83
C VAL A 178 -6.11 -17.47 -0.82
N LEU A 179 -5.15 -17.47 0.08
CA LEU A 179 -4.92 -16.40 1.04
C LEU A 179 -3.87 -15.43 0.48
N VAL A 180 -4.29 -14.20 0.22
CA VAL A 180 -3.41 -13.10 -0.21
C VAL A 180 -3.08 -12.24 1.00
N ILE A 181 -1.80 -11.92 1.21
CA ILE A 181 -1.33 -11.14 2.37
C ILE A 181 -0.43 -10.02 1.88
N ASN A 182 -0.66 -8.80 2.37
CA ASN A 182 0.07 -7.61 1.95
C ASN A 182 0.60 -6.86 3.18
N PRO A 183 1.71 -7.31 3.76
CA PRO A 183 2.38 -6.58 4.83
C PRO A 183 3.19 -5.43 4.24
N GLU A 184 2.96 -4.23 4.75
CA GLU A 184 3.69 -3.03 4.36
C GLU A 184 4.29 -2.38 5.61
N ILE A 185 5.56 -2.64 5.82
CA ILE A 185 6.40 -1.95 6.80
C ILE A 185 7.25 -0.98 6.01
N SER A 186 6.66 0.19 5.75
CA SER A 186 7.19 1.17 4.79
C SER A 186 8.03 2.27 5.44
N THR A 187 7.88 2.46 6.75
CA THR A 187 8.59 3.52 7.48
C THR A 187 10.13 3.39 7.45
N PRO A 188 10.76 2.18 7.40
CA PRO A 188 12.21 2.08 7.25
C PRO A 188 12.77 2.59 5.91
N PHE A 189 11.92 2.78 4.90
CA PHE A 189 12.33 3.25 3.56
C PHE A 189 12.13 4.75 3.35
N VAL A 190 11.69 5.48 4.40
CA VAL A 190 11.46 6.93 4.35
C VAL A 190 12.76 7.68 4.64
N ASN A 191 13.07 8.67 3.82
CA ASN A 191 14.06 9.66 4.18
C ASN A 191 13.40 10.77 5.01
N TYR A 192 13.51 10.69 6.33
CA TYR A 192 12.89 11.63 7.26
C TYR A 192 13.59 13.01 7.26
N THR A 193 14.77 13.14 6.67
CA THR A 193 15.46 14.43 6.52
C THR A 193 15.00 15.22 5.29
N ARG A 194 14.09 14.67 4.48
CA ARG A 194 13.55 15.32 3.29
C ARG A 194 12.14 15.85 3.52
N ARG A 195 11.97 17.17 3.31
CA ARG A 195 10.73 17.91 3.52
C ARG A 195 9.53 17.35 2.73
N ASP A 196 9.77 16.86 1.52
CA ASP A 196 8.73 16.37 0.60
C ASP A 196 8.29 14.93 0.84
N ILE A 197 9.02 14.16 1.70
CA ILE A 197 8.80 12.72 1.87
C ILE A 197 8.57 12.32 3.34
N HIS A 198 9.17 13.01 4.33
CA HIS A 198 9.22 12.61 5.73
C HIS A 198 7.89 12.21 6.38
N PHE A 199 6.77 12.59 5.78
CA PHE A 199 5.43 12.41 6.35
C PHE A 199 4.57 11.36 5.63
N ILE A 200 5.04 10.78 4.51
CA ILE A 200 4.16 10.09 3.55
C ILE A 200 3.65 8.76 4.08
N PHE A 201 4.56 7.89 4.57
CA PHE A 201 4.22 6.50 4.85
C PHE A 201 3.77 6.25 6.29
N GLY A 202 2.90 5.26 6.42
CA GLY A 202 2.62 4.53 7.64
C GLY A 202 2.85 3.04 7.43
N ASP A 203 2.69 2.25 8.49
CA ASP A 203 2.83 0.80 8.47
C ASP A 203 1.48 0.11 8.66
N GLY A 204 1.28 -1.00 7.97
CA GLY A 204 0.05 -1.77 8.07
C GLY A 204 0.11 -3.07 7.28
N CYS A 205 -0.89 -3.90 7.46
CA CYS A 205 -1.02 -5.16 6.73
C CYS A 205 -2.49 -5.43 6.42
N VAL A 206 -2.77 -5.89 5.21
CA VAL A 206 -4.08 -6.43 4.85
C VAL A 206 -3.93 -7.89 4.40
N ALA A 207 -4.91 -8.71 4.75
CA ALA A 207 -5.06 -10.05 4.20
C ALA A 207 -6.44 -10.18 3.53
N THR A 208 -6.48 -10.96 2.46
CA THR A 208 -7.67 -11.17 1.63
C THR A 208 -7.82 -12.65 1.31
N VAL A 209 -8.97 -13.23 1.58
CA VAL A 209 -9.31 -14.59 1.13
C VAL A 209 -10.03 -14.49 -0.19
N VAL A 210 -9.46 -15.10 -1.24
CA VAL A 210 -10.07 -15.25 -2.56
C VAL A 210 -10.52 -16.70 -2.70
N SER A 211 -11.80 -16.96 -3.04
CA SER A 211 -12.34 -18.31 -3.02
C SER A 211 -13.47 -18.50 -4.04
N LYS A 212 -13.65 -19.74 -4.49
CA LYS A 212 -14.87 -20.17 -5.19
C LYS A 212 -16.09 -20.22 -4.27
N ASN A 213 -15.89 -20.32 -2.95
CA ASN A 213 -16.96 -20.39 -1.98
C ASN A 213 -17.42 -19.00 -1.55
N ASN A 214 -18.71 -18.77 -1.53
CA ASN A 214 -19.34 -17.52 -1.10
C ASN A 214 -20.11 -17.68 0.22
N SER A 215 -19.64 -18.54 1.13
CA SER A 215 -20.31 -18.85 2.40
C SER A 215 -20.34 -17.70 3.40
N SER A 216 -19.59 -16.62 3.14
CA SER A 216 -19.51 -15.44 4.00
C SER A 216 -20.49 -14.35 3.57
N GLU A 217 -21.21 -13.75 4.51
CA GLU A 217 -22.01 -12.54 4.29
C GLU A 217 -21.18 -11.33 3.82
N HIS A 218 -19.85 -11.40 3.98
CA HIS A 218 -18.90 -10.38 3.54
C HIS A 218 -18.45 -10.56 2.08
N SER A 219 -18.89 -11.62 1.40
CA SER A 219 -18.45 -11.98 0.06
C SER A 219 -18.81 -10.93 -0.99
N HIS A 220 -17.85 -10.70 -1.89
CA HIS A 220 -18.00 -9.88 -3.10
C HIS A 220 -17.56 -10.69 -4.30
N LYS A 221 -18.45 -10.87 -5.27
CA LYS A 221 -18.12 -11.55 -6.53
C LYS A 221 -17.19 -10.66 -7.35
N VAL A 222 -16.12 -11.23 -7.87
CA VAL A 222 -15.24 -10.56 -8.84
C VAL A 222 -15.93 -10.60 -10.21
N ILE A 223 -16.24 -9.43 -10.75
CA ILE A 223 -16.93 -9.27 -12.05
C ILE A 223 -15.91 -9.19 -13.17
N ASP A 224 -14.87 -8.34 -13.00
CA ASP A 224 -13.83 -8.17 -14.00
C ASP A 224 -12.52 -7.71 -13.36
N ARG A 225 -11.42 -7.93 -14.07
CA ARG A 225 -10.05 -7.55 -13.66
C ARG A 225 -9.30 -7.04 -14.88
N LYS A 226 -8.57 -5.95 -14.72
CA LYS A 226 -7.76 -5.36 -15.78
C LYS A 226 -6.40 -4.92 -15.23
N LEU A 227 -5.33 -5.19 -15.96
CA LEU A 227 -3.96 -4.90 -15.57
C LEU A 227 -3.23 -4.20 -16.70
N VAL A 228 -2.32 -3.29 -16.34
CA VAL A 228 -1.37 -2.67 -17.29
C VAL A 228 -0.08 -2.28 -16.57
N THR A 229 1.02 -2.35 -17.29
CA THR A 229 2.32 -1.83 -16.84
C THR A 229 2.95 -0.96 -17.90
N LYS A 230 3.66 0.11 -17.48
CA LYS A 230 4.40 1.01 -18.34
C LYS A 230 5.67 1.46 -17.64
N PHE A 231 6.83 1.24 -18.21
CA PHE A 231 8.10 1.59 -17.59
C PHE A 231 8.23 3.08 -17.29
N SER A 232 8.61 3.40 -16.04
CA SER A 232 8.95 4.75 -15.57
C SER A 232 9.84 4.67 -14.32
N ASN A 233 10.85 5.54 -14.25
CA ASN A 233 11.71 5.70 -13.09
C ASN A 233 11.25 6.81 -12.12
N ASN A 234 10.07 7.40 -12.35
CA ASN A 234 9.57 8.50 -11.51
C ASN A 234 9.20 8.06 -10.09
N ILE A 235 8.99 6.77 -9.86
CA ILE A 235 8.84 6.16 -8.52
C ILE A 235 9.72 4.91 -8.52
N ARG A 236 10.62 4.81 -7.56
CA ARG A 236 11.50 3.65 -7.42
C ARG A 236 12.04 3.51 -6.01
N SER A 237 12.47 2.31 -5.67
CA SER A 237 13.49 2.07 -4.65
C SER A 237 14.83 1.85 -5.37
N ASP A 238 15.94 2.22 -4.75
CA ASP A 238 17.22 2.06 -5.40
C ASP A 238 17.96 0.79 -4.96
N TRP A 239 18.47 0.10 -5.94
CA TRP A 239 19.52 -0.94 -5.97
C TRP A 239 19.54 -2.00 -4.86
N SER A 240 18.72 -1.89 -3.81
CA SER A 240 18.46 -2.88 -2.79
C SER A 240 19.67 -3.82 -2.50
N TYR A 241 19.58 -5.09 -2.89
CA TYR A 241 20.63 -6.09 -2.64
C TYR A 241 21.83 -5.98 -3.58
N LEU A 242 21.67 -5.38 -4.74
CA LEU A 242 22.77 -5.20 -5.71
C LEU A 242 23.69 -4.04 -5.35
N VAL A 243 23.35 -3.23 -4.36
CA VAL A 243 24.20 -2.11 -3.91
C VAL A 243 25.60 -2.56 -3.50
N ARG A 244 25.75 -3.78 -3.00
CA ARG A 244 27.08 -4.35 -2.66
C ARG A 244 27.97 -4.61 -3.86
N ALA A 245 27.38 -4.79 -5.04
CA ALA A 245 28.08 -4.99 -6.31
C ALA A 245 28.25 -3.65 -7.07
N ALA A 246 27.59 -2.58 -6.62
CA ALA A 246 27.75 -1.26 -7.18
C ALA A 246 29.03 -0.59 -6.68
N ASP A 247 29.43 0.49 -7.34
CA ASP A 247 30.50 1.35 -6.91
C ASP A 247 30.24 1.89 -5.48
N ASN A 248 31.30 1.99 -4.64
CA ASN A 248 31.23 2.41 -3.24
C ASN A 248 30.81 3.89 -3.03
N SER A 249 30.43 4.60 -4.08
CA SER A 249 29.88 5.96 -4.01
C SER A 249 28.45 6.03 -3.46
N LYS A 250 27.75 4.88 -3.33
CA LYS A 250 26.36 4.82 -2.85
C LYS A 250 26.31 4.94 -1.33
N THR A 251 25.43 5.82 -0.85
CA THR A 251 25.14 6.02 0.57
C THR A 251 23.88 5.29 0.97
N TYR A 252 23.58 5.24 2.28
CA TYR A 252 22.33 4.69 2.78
C TYR A 252 21.10 5.41 2.19
N GLU A 253 21.19 6.71 1.95
CA GLU A 253 20.11 7.50 1.35
C GLU A 253 19.72 7.03 -0.05
N ASP A 254 20.66 6.47 -0.79
CA ASP A 254 20.42 5.91 -2.12
C ASP A 254 19.56 4.63 -2.11
N LEU A 255 19.39 4.01 -0.94
CA LEU A 255 18.55 2.83 -0.74
C LEU A 255 17.09 3.17 -0.41
N LEU A 256 16.81 4.45 -0.12
CA LEU A 256 15.51 4.89 0.32
C LEU A 256 14.55 5.14 -0.85
N PHE A 257 13.28 5.26 -0.51
CA PHE A 257 12.23 5.58 -1.47
C PHE A 257 12.48 6.92 -2.17
N TYR A 258 12.32 6.90 -3.50
CA TYR A 258 12.41 8.08 -4.35
C TYR A 258 11.15 8.27 -5.18
N GLN A 259 10.67 9.50 -5.29
CA GLN A 259 9.65 9.88 -6.25
C GLN A 259 9.85 11.29 -6.81
N ASN A 260 9.49 11.46 -8.08
CA ASN A 260 9.23 12.77 -8.69
C ASN A 260 7.72 13.03 -8.65
N GLY A 261 7.24 13.57 -7.51
CA GLY A 261 5.80 13.70 -7.22
C GLY A 261 5.03 14.48 -8.29
N ASN A 262 5.61 15.54 -8.86
CA ASN A 262 4.96 16.33 -9.91
C ASN A 262 4.76 15.55 -11.21
N SER A 263 5.77 14.82 -11.65
CA SER A 263 5.70 13.97 -12.87
C SER A 263 4.70 12.83 -12.63
N VAL A 264 4.78 12.16 -11.49
CA VAL A 264 3.84 11.09 -11.09
C VAL A 264 2.40 11.58 -11.13
N PHE A 265 2.11 12.72 -10.51
CA PHE A 265 0.76 13.28 -10.50
C PHE A 265 0.21 13.52 -11.91
N LYS A 266 1.03 14.13 -12.79
CA LYS A 266 0.63 14.47 -14.16
C LYS A 266 0.45 13.25 -15.06
N GLU A 267 1.20 12.19 -14.85
CA GLU A 267 1.19 10.99 -15.69
C GLU A 267 0.19 9.95 -15.18
N VAL A 268 0.16 9.68 -13.87
CA VAL A 268 -0.63 8.59 -13.29
C VAL A 268 -2.12 8.92 -13.22
N CYS A 269 -2.49 10.14 -12.83
CA CYS A 269 -3.91 10.47 -12.68
C CYS A 269 -4.72 10.29 -13.98
N PRO A 270 -4.31 10.84 -15.13
CA PRO A 270 -5.05 10.63 -16.38
C PRO A 270 -5.00 9.16 -16.83
N MET A 271 -3.85 8.50 -16.69
CA MET A 271 -3.68 7.10 -17.08
C MET A 271 -4.62 6.17 -16.32
N VAL A 272 -4.73 6.33 -14.99
CA VAL A 272 -5.62 5.51 -14.15
C VAL A 272 -7.09 5.81 -14.44
N ALA A 273 -7.45 7.08 -14.61
CA ALA A 273 -8.84 7.45 -14.93
C ALA A 273 -9.28 6.86 -16.27
N GLU A 274 -8.46 6.97 -17.32
CA GLU A 274 -8.73 6.38 -18.64
C GLU A 274 -8.80 4.85 -18.57
N PHE A 275 -7.88 4.23 -17.83
CA PHE A 275 -7.83 2.79 -17.63
C PHE A 275 -9.12 2.25 -17.01
N ILE A 276 -9.59 2.89 -15.91
CA ILE A 276 -10.84 2.53 -15.24
C ILE A 276 -12.04 2.80 -16.14
N SER A 277 -12.13 3.98 -16.78
CA SER A 277 -13.23 4.32 -17.67
C SER A 277 -13.36 3.33 -18.84
N THR A 278 -12.23 2.91 -19.41
CA THR A 278 -12.19 1.88 -20.46
C THR A 278 -12.69 0.54 -19.91
N GLN A 279 -12.26 0.12 -18.73
CA GLN A 279 -12.72 -1.13 -18.11
C GLN A 279 -14.23 -1.12 -17.87
N LEU A 280 -14.78 -0.04 -17.33
CA LEU A 280 -16.23 0.11 -17.12
C LEU A 280 -17.00 0.00 -18.44
N LYS A 281 -16.54 0.71 -19.47
CA LYS A 281 -17.12 0.67 -20.81
C LYS A 281 -17.09 -0.72 -21.42
N ASP A 282 -15.94 -1.42 -21.32
CA ASP A 282 -15.77 -2.78 -21.87
C ASP A 282 -16.75 -3.79 -21.21
N ASN A 283 -17.16 -3.51 -19.97
CA ASN A 283 -18.12 -4.31 -19.22
C ASN A 283 -19.58 -3.80 -19.30
N GLY A 284 -19.84 -2.73 -20.04
CA GLY A 284 -21.18 -2.12 -20.15
C GLY A 284 -21.69 -1.54 -18.84
N ILE A 285 -20.77 -1.07 -17.97
CA ILE A 285 -21.08 -0.49 -16.66
C ILE A 285 -20.93 1.03 -16.75
N GLU A 286 -21.99 1.76 -16.40
CA GLU A 286 -21.92 3.21 -16.30
C GLU A 286 -21.21 3.62 -15.00
N PRO A 287 -20.40 4.69 -15.01
CA PRO A 287 -19.72 5.19 -13.79
C PRO A 287 -20.66 5.39 -12.59
N SER A 288 -21.91 5.77 -12.81
CA SER A 288 -22.94 5.99 -11.78
C SER A 288 -23.40 4.69 -11.08
N GLU A 289 -23.16 3.52 -11.68
CA GLU A 289 -23.46 2.23 -11.08
C GLU A 289 -22.42 1.83 -10.02
N ILE A 290 -21.20 2.39 -10.07
CA ILE A 290 -20.17 2.15 -9.07
C ILE A 290 -20.48 2.98 -7.82
N LYS A 291 -20.72 2.29 -6.70
CA LYS A 291 -21.08 2.92 -5.42
C LYS A 291 -19.87 3.25 -4.55
N LYS A 292 -18.73 2.62 -4.82
CA LYS A 292 -17.46 2.85 -4.10
C LYS A 292 -16.26 2.68 -5.03
N PHE A 293 -15.32 3.62 -4.94
CA PHE A 293 -13.99 3.52 -5.53
C PHE A 293 -12.96 3.39 -4.41
N TRP A 294 -12.45 2.21 -4.15
CA TRP A 294 -11.38 1.95 -3.20
C TRP A 294 -10.04 2.02 -3.93
N LEU A 295 -9.53 3.23 -4.06
CA LEU A 295 -8.31 3.50 -4.79
C LEU A 295 -7.08 3.41 -3.89
N HIS A 296 -5.91 3.23 -4.49
CA HIS A 296 -4.63 3.34 -3.81
C HIS A 296 -4.52 4.66 -3.04
N GLN A 297 -4.10 4.57 -1.79
CA GLN A 297 -4.05 5.67 -0.84
C GLN A 297 -2.70 6.42 -0.91
N ALA A 298 -2.33 6.91 -2.11
CA ALA A 298 -1.09 7.65 -2.31
C ALA A 298 -1.18 9.12 -1.89
N ASN A 299 -2.30 9.76 -2.25
CA ASN A 299 -2.53 11.19 -2.03
C ASN A 299 -4.02 11.49 -2.25
N ALA A 300 -4.65 12.21 -1.32
CA ALA A 300 -6.07 12.53 -1.39
C ALA A 300 -6.45 13.33 -2.65
N ARG A 301 -5.56 14.23 -3.11
CA ARG A 301 -5.81 15.01 -4.34
C ARG A 301 -5.79 14.15 -5.59
N MET A 302 -4.92 13.11 -5.64
CA MET A 302 -4.89 12.16 -6.75
C MET A 302 -6.20 11.35 -6.80
N ILE A 303 -6.67 10.86 -5.64
CA ILE A 303 -7.93 10.11 -5.53
C ILE A 303 -9.08 10.95 -6.07
N ASN A 304 -9.23 12.18 -5.56
CA ASN A 304 -10.29 13.11 -6.00
C ASN A 304 -10.24 13.36 -7.51
N LEU A 305 -9.06 13.65 -8.05
CA LEU A 305 -8.89 13.93 -9.49
C LEU A 305 -9.23 12.74 -10.36
N ILE A 306 -8.81 11.53 -9.96
CA ILE A 306 -9.09 10.30 -10.70
C ILE A 306 -10.60 10.05 -10.74
N VAL A 307 -11.26 10.09 -9.58
CA VAL A 307 -12.72 9.87 -9.49
C VAL A 307 -13.48 10.95 -10.25
N ALA A 308 -13.14 12.24 -10.09
CA ALA A 308 -13.75 13.32 -10.82
C ALA A 308 -13.69 13.14 -12.35
N LYS A 309 -12.56 12.66 -12.86
CA LYS A 309 -12.40 12.35 -14.29
C LYS A 309 -13.26 11.17 -14.75
N ILE A 310 -13.44 10.15 -13.91
CA ILE A 310 -14.26 8.98 -14.24
C ILE A 310 -15.74 9.33 -14.27
N ILE A 311 -16.23 10.10 -13.28
CA ILE A 311 -17.66 10.45 -13.16
C ILE A 311 -18.06 11.73 -13.90
N GLY A 312 -17.07 12.50 -14.40
CA GLY A 312 -17.30 13.73 -15.19
C GLY A 312 -17.63 14.98 -14.36
N THR A 313 -17.45 14.94 -13.05
CA THR A 313 -17.67 16.11 -12.16
C THR A 313 -16.72 16.05 -10.96
N ASP A 314 -16.33 17.22 -10.44
CA ASP A 314 -15.57 17.37 -9.20
C ASP A 314 -16.43 17.47 -7.94
N GLN A 315 -17.76 17.54 -8.15
CA GLN A 315 -18.74 17.58 -7.06
C GLN A 315 -19.36 16.20 -6.87
N PHE A 316 -18.84 15.45 -5.89
CA PHE A 316 -19.36 14.16 -5.50
C PHE A 316 -19.26 13.95 -3.98
N ASP A 317 -20.07 13.04 -3.46
CA ASP A 317 -20.01 12.65 -2.05
C ASP A 317 -18.66 11.95 -1.78
N THR A 318 -17.94 12.44 -0.77
CA THR A 318 -16.65 11.85 -0.36
C THR A 318 -16.74 10.38 0.04
N SER A 319 -17.94 9.91 0.42
CA SER A 319 -18.19 8.49 0.70
C SER A 319 -18.02 7.59 -0.54
N LEU A 320 -18.11 8.15 -1.76
CA LEU A 320 -17.87 7.44 -3.01
C LEU A 320 -16.41 7.02 -3.16
N ALA A 321 -15.48 7.80 -2.64
CA ALA A 321 -14.05 7.52 -2.68
C ALA A 321 -13.44 7.69 -1.27
N PRO A 322 -13.61 6.71 -0.38
CA PRO A 322 -13.14 6.80 1.00
C PRO A 322 -11.61 6.97 1.08
N MET A 323 -11.17 7.78 2.03
CA MET A 323 -9.79 8.22 2.17
C MET A 323 -9.19 7.87 3.54
N PRO A 324 -8.99 6.59 3.89
CA PRO A 324 -8.30 6.23 5.11
C PRO A 324 -6.85 6.77 5.19
N ILE A 325 -6.28 7.25 4.08
CA ILE A 325 -4.99 7.94 4.06
C ILE A 325 -4.89 9.08 5.07
N GLU A 326 -6.01 9.78 5.36
CA GLU A 326 -6.02 10.84 6.36
C GLU A 326 -5.53 10.37 7.73
N LYS A 327 -5.87 9.15 8.09
CA LYS A 327 -5.57 8.55 9.39
C LYS A 327 -4.33 7.64 9.37
N PHE A 328 -4.16 6.87 8.30
CA PHE A 328 -3.15 5.81 8.26
C PHE A 328 -1.88 6.20 7.50
N GLY A 329 -1.88 7.35 6.79
CA GLY A 329 -0.82 7.65 5.83
C GLY A 329 -0.92 6.77 4.58
N ASN A 330 0.12 6.81 3.74
CA ASN A 330 0.23 5.92 2.60
C ASN A 330 0.73 4.54 3.09
N LEU A 331 -0.10 3.53 2.98
CA LEU A 331 0.21 2.14 3.33
C LEU A 331 0.71 1.34 2.10
N ALA A 332 1.42 2.00 1.19
CA ALA A 332 1.94 1.39 -0.03
C ALA A 332 0.90 0.48 -0.72
N SER A 333 1.16 -0.82 -0.94
CA SER A 333 0.22 -1.69 -1.65
C SER A 333 -1.06 -2.00 -0.86
N ALA A 334 -1.03 -1.94 0.46
CA ALA A 334 -2.18 -2.31 1.31
C ALA A 334 -3.31 -1.27 1.27
N GLY A 335 -3.04 -0.02 0.85
CA GLY A 335 -3.95 1.11 1.03
C GLY A 335 -5.33 0.96 0.41
N SER A 336 -5.45 0.42 -0.82
CA SER A 336 -6.75 0.21 -1.48
C SER A 336 -7.62 -0.81 -0.73
N MET A 337 -7.01 -1.90 -0.25
CA MET A 337 -7.72 -2.92 0.50
C MET A 337 -8.00 -2.52 1.96
N PHE A 338 -7.21 -1.60 2.55
CA PHE A 338 -7.59 -0.93 3.80
C PHE A 338 -8.87 -0.10 3.60
N ALA A 339 -8.94 0.67 2.50
CA ALA A 339 -10.15 1.41 2.16
C ALA A 339 -11.35 0.47 1.96
N PHE A 340 -11.15 -0.65 1.25
CA PHE A 340 -12.18 -1.68 1.07
C PHE A 340 -12.62 -2.30 2.39
N ASN A 341 -11.70 -2.70 3.27
CA ASN A 341 -12.05 -3.34 4.55
C ASN A 341 -12.82 -2.41 5.48
N ILE A 342 -12.41 -1.13 5.58
CA ILE A 342 -12.99 -0.17 6.53
C ILE A 342 -14.32 0.40 6.02
N HIS A 343 -14.45 0.61 4.69
CA HIS A 343 -15.58 1.30 4.07
C HIS A 343 -16.34 0.36 3.11
N ASN A 344 -16.60 -0.86 3.55
CA ASN A 344 -17.32 -1.88 2.78
C ASN A 344 -18.77 -1.95 3.22
N ASP A 345 -19.56 -0.98 2.78
CA ASP A 345 -20.98 -0.79 3.10
C ASP A 345 -21.90 -0.98 1.88
N LEU A 346 -21.43 -1.70 0.86
CA LEU A 346 -22.25 -2.05 -0.31
C LEU A 346 -23.42 -2.95 0.09
N LYS A 347 -24.57 -2.66 -0.51
CA LYS A 347 -25.75 -3.53 -0.42
C LYS A 347 -25.68 -4.61 -1.49
N LYS A 348 -26.41 -5.68 -1.27
CA LYS A 348 -26.53 -6.79 -2.24
C LYS A 348 -26.86 -6.30 -3.65
N GLY A 349 -26.06 -6.72 -4.63
CA GLY A 349 -26.15 -6.33 -6.03
C GLY A 349 -25.49 -5.00 -6.38
N GLU A 350 -25.01 -4.22 -5.39
CA GLU A 350 -24.25 -3.01 -5.64
C GLU A 350 -22.80 -3.33 -6.04
N LYS A 351 -22.28 -2.52 -6.97
CA LYS A 351 -20.92 -2.66 -7.50
C LYS A 351 -19.97 -1.65 -6.89
N GLY A 352 -18.73 -2.06 -6.70
CA GLY A 352 -17.59 -1.23 -6.33
C GLY A 352 -16.38 -1.56 -7.16
N LEU A 353 -15.37 -0.69 -7.09
CA LEU A 353 -14.13 -0.82 -7.85
C LEU A 353 -12.93 -0.64 -6.93
N ILE A 354 -12.07 -1.65 -6.89
CA ILE A 354 -10.78 -1.63 -6.18
C ILE A 354 -9.70 -1.36 -7.22
N CYS A 355 -8.85 -0.35 -7.01
CA CYS A 355 -7.74 -0.08 -7.92
C CYS A 355 -6.48 0.32 -7.17
N SER A 356 -5.40 -0.40 -7.41
CA SER A 356 -4.05 -0.02 -6.99
C SER A 356 -3.23 0.43 -8.19
N PHE A 357 -2.37 1.41 -7.96
CA PHE A 357 -1.45 1.94 -8.98
C PHE A 357 -0.20 2.50 -8.31
N GLY A 358 0.92 2.51 -9.01
CA GLY A 358 2.17 3.02 -8.45
C GLY A 358 3.38 2.76 -9.33
N ALA A 359 4.49 2.46 -8.66
CA ALA A 359 5.78 2.25 -9.31
C ALA A 359 5.68 1.27 -10.48
N GLY A 360 6.48 1.54 -11.48
CA GLY A 360 6.51 0.73 -12.68
C GLY A 360 6.39 1.57 -13.97
N TYR A 361 5.33 2.29 -14.36
CA TYR A 361 4.04 2.28 -13.62
C TYR A 361 3.33 0.93 -13.73
N SER A 362 2.60 0.59 -12.70
CA SER A 362 1.72 -0.58 -12.69
C SER A 362 0.33 -0.16 -12.21
N VAL A 363 -0.72 -0.71 -12.84
CA VAL A 363 -2.12 -0.48 -12.46
C VAL A 363 -2.86 -1.80 -12.53
N CYS A 364 -3.62 -2.10 -11.51
CA CYS A 364 -4.59 -3.20 -11.54
C CYS A 364 -5.91 -2.75 -10.92
N SER A 365 -7.00 -3.00 -11.62
CA SER A 365 -8.36 -2.68 -11.21
C SER A 365 -9.23 -3.93 -11.19
N ILE A 366 -10.07 -4.05 -10.17
CA ILE A 366 -10.97 -5.18 -9.92
C ILE A 366 -12.36 -4.63 -9.66
N ILE A 367 -13.32 -4.99 -10.52
CA ILE A 367 -14.73 -4.68 -10.30
C ILE A 367 -15.35 -5.80 -9.47
N VAL A 368 -16.03 -5.44 -8.41
CA VAL A 368 -16.71 -6.38 -7.51
C VAL A 368 -18.18 -6.05 -7.36
N GLU A 369 -18.99 -7.07 -7.07
CA GLU A 369 -20.40 -6.94 -6.75
C GLU A 369 -20.69 -7.63 -5.41
N LYS A 370 -21.40 -6.95 -4.53
CA LYS A 370 -21.82 -7.51 -3.23
C LYS A 370 -22.85 -8.63 -3.45
N VAL A 371 -22.62 -9.81 -2.87
CA VAL A 371 -23.52 -10.99 -2.96
C VAL A 371 -24.47 -11.12 -1.79
#